data_5396bf193f18e1a206f94d7bb26903ff
#
_entry.id   5396bf193f18e1a206f94d7bb26903ff
#
_cell.length_a   1.000
_cell.length_b   1.000
_cell.length_c   1.000
_cell.angle_alpha   90.00
_cell.angle_beta   90.00
_cell.angle_gamma   90.00
#
_symmetry.space_group_name_H-M   'P 1'
#
loop_
_entity.id
_entity.type
_entity.pdbx_description
1 polymer ?
#
loop_
_entity_poly.entity_id
_entity_poly.type
_entity_poly.pdbx_seq_one_letter_code
_entity_poly.pdbx_strand_id
1 'polypeptide(L)'
;MLIWLPYFTQTFKLKTLTASDLPSEGAWVSLEKGNLYYRWYYPDAKVMNNETVVLVHGFSTPHFVWDGMKGFLLDAGYSVLVFDHYGRGYSERPKIKYTKDVFVQSLRGLLDSQKISEQVHLVGYSMGGPIVGHFASEFPDMVKSISLIAPAGFMSENPTKDWWIMKPLIGEWFLNVFGSRLVFQGNENKNKPPREDPLALSKKEFIEKAGVQMQYKGFIDALLSTARNFNLFSTQEMFVDVGNLNKPILTIWGTEDEVVPFIGSKELMIYIPQSQLLVLEGGKHDITYAEPSIVGAAIRDFLMSQSKAEA
;
A
#
# COMPACT_ATOMS: atom_id res chain seq x y z
N MET A 1 -20.61 32.07 -3.43
CA MET A 1 -19.86 31.96 -4.70
C MET A 1 -18.38 32.25 -4.52
N LEU A 2 -17.97 33.36 -3.91
CA LEU A 2 -16.57 33.75 -3.71
C LEU A 2 -15.72 32.74 -2.93
N ILE A 3 -16.27 32.02 -1.96
CA ILE A 3 -15.57 31.04 -1.11
C ILE A 3 -15.06 29.80 -1.91
N TRP A 4 -15.71 29.49 -3.05
CA TRP A 4 -15.30 28.37 -3.91
C TRP A 4 -14.29 28.74 -4.98
N LEU A 5 -14.00 30.03 -5.16
CA LEU A 5 -13.05 30.50 -6.18
C LEU A 5 -11.63 29.90 -6.00
N PRO A 6 -11.05 29.85 -4.77
CA PRO A 6 -9.76 29.20 -4.57
C PRO A 6 -9.77 27.71 -4.94
N TYR A 7 -10.84 26.98 -4.62
CA TYR A 7 -10.99 25.57 -5.00
C TYR A 7 -10.96 25.40 -6.53
N PHE A 8 -11.78 26.17 -7.25
CA PHE A 8 -11.82 26.08 -8.72
C PHE A 8 -10.50 26.48 -9.36
N THR A 9 -9.81 27.52 -8.83
CA THR A 9 -8.52 27.95 -9.37
C THR A 9 -7.42 26.92 -9.17
N GLN A 10 -7.43 26.18 -8.06
CA GLN A 10 -6.46 25.10 -7.82
C GLN A 10 -6.80 23.84 -8.63
N THR A 11 -8.04 23.40 -8.61
CA THR A 11 -8.45 22.17 -9.31
C THR A 11 -8.44 22.34 -10.84
N PHE A 12 -8.63 23.54 -11.36
CA PHE A 12 -8.52 23.82 -12.80
C PHE A 12 -7.11 23.60 -13.34
N LYS A 13 -6.07 23.82 -12.52
CA LYS A 13 -4.67 23.61 -12.90
C LYS A 13 -4.29 22.12 -12.95
N LEU A 14 -5.07 21.24 -12.32
CA LEU A 14 -4.80 19.82 -12.31
C LEU A 14 -5.09 19.21 -13.66
N LYS A 15 -4.23 18.26 -14.06
CA LYS A 15 -4.36 17.51 -15.32
C LYS A 15 -5.38 16.36 -15.15
N THR A 16 -5.98 15.96 -16.25
CA THR A 16 -6.63 14.66 -16.33
C THR A 16 -5.56 13.64 -16.68
N LEU A 17 -5.47 12.56 -15.92
CA LEU A 17 -4.52 11.49 -16.19
C LEU A 17 -4.91 10.77 -17.51
N THR A 18 -3.94 10.57 -18.39
CA THR A 18 -4.11 9.91 -19.68
C THR A 18 -3.04 8.84 -19.89
N ALA A 19 -3.21 7.98 -20.88
CA ALA A 19 -2.24 6.93 -21.18
C ALA A 19 -0.84 7.46 -21.54
N SER A 20 -0.75 8.71 -22.05
CA SER A 20 0.53 9.34 -22.37
C SER A 20 1.31 9.81 -21.12
N ASP A 21 0.67 9.83 -19.96
CA ASP A 21 1.32 10.18 -18.68
C ASP A 21 1.96 8.99 -18.00
N LEU A 22 1.74 7.77 -18.50
CA LEU A 22 2.27 6.54 -17.88
C LEU A 22 3.79 6.45 -18.08
N PRO A 23 4.50 5.91 -17.06
CA PRO A 23 5.87 5.48 -17.26
C PRO A 23 5.98 4.43 -18.38
N SER A 24 7.08 4.47 -19.12
CA SER A 24 7.30 3.59 -20.29
C SER A 24 7.27 2.09 -19.98
N GLU A 25 7.56 1.71 -18.74
CA GLU A 25 7.65 0.31 -18.32
C GLU A 25 6.40 -0.20 -17.59
N GLY A 26 5.37 0.62 -17.47
CA GLY A 26 4.09 0.26 -16.87
C GLY A 26 2.95 0.28 -17.89
N ALA A 27 1.82 -0.27 -17.51
CA ALA A 27 0.63 -0.32 -18.36
C ALA A 27 -0.65 -0.10 -17.55
N TRP A 28 -1.72 0.20 -18.25
CA TRP A 28 -3.07 0.13 -17.73
C TRP A 28 -3.74 -1.20 -18.08
N VAL A 29 -4.49 -1.72 -17.12
CA VAL A 29 -5.52 -2.71 -17.37
C VAL A 29 -6.89 -2.08 -17.15
N SER A 30 -7.80 -2.27 -18.12
CA SER A 30 -9.18 -1.80 -17.98
C SER A 30 -9.98 -2.79 -17.17
N LEU A 31 -10.47 -2.34 -16.01
CA LEU A 31 -11.34 -3.09 -15.12
C LEU A 31 -12.70 -2.36 -15.00
N GLU A 32 -13.63 -2.95 -14.27
CA GLU A 32 -15.01 -2.44 -14.17
C GLU A 32 -15.13 -0.96 -13.76
N LYS A 33 -14.26 -0.47 -12.88
CA LYS A 33 -14.32 0.90 -12.33
C LYS A 33 -13.39 1.89 -13.03
N GLY A 34 -12.60 1.44 -14.00
CA GLY A 34 -11.63 2.26 -14.74
C GLY A 34 -10.31 1.57 -14.97
N ASN A 35 -9.31 2.32 -15.39
CA ASN A 35 -7.99 1.81 -15.69
C ASN A 35 -7.12 1.75 -14.43
N LEU A 36 -6.55 0.57 -14.16
CA LEU A 36 -5.62 0.33 -13.08
C LEU A 36 -4.20 0.24 -13.63
N TYR A 37 -3.29 1.04 -13.09
CA TYR A 37 -1.88 0.98 -13.45
C TYR A 37 -1.20 -0.19 -12.76
N TYR A 38 -0.40 -0.94 -13.51
CA TYR A 38 0.44 -2.01 -12.99
C TYR A 38 1.78 -2.06 -13.69
N ARG A 39 2.75 -2.73 -13.07
CA ARG A 39 4.07 -3.00 -13.62
C ARG A 39 4.59 -4.33 -13.15
N TRP A 40 5.17 -5.09 -14.09
CA TRP A 40 5.89 -6.30 -13.80
C TRP A 40 7.39 -6.05 -13.71
N TYR A 41 8.02 -6.80 -12.83
CA TYR A 41 9.46 -6.97 -12.78
C TYR A 41 9.73 -8.47 -12.80
N TYR A 42 10.67 -8.88 -13.64
CA TYR A 42 11.02 -10.29 -13.79
C TYR A 42 12.45 -10.54 -13.31
N PRO A 43 12.72 -11.69 -12.65
CA PRO A 43 14.04 -12.10 -12.28
C PRO A 43 14.86 -12.49 -13.52
N ASP A 44 16.19 -12.66 -13.34
CA ASP A 44 16.99 -13.34 -14.37
C ASP A 44 16.43 -14.75 -14.62
N ALA A 45 16.35 -15.14 -15.88
CA ALA A 45 15.81 -16.44 -16.28
C ALA A 45 16.52 -17.64 -15.62
N LYS A 46 17.79 -17.45 -15.21
CA LYS A 46 18.59 -18.51 -14.57
C LYS A 46 18.16 -18.81 -13.13
N VAL A 47 17.52 -17.85 -12.45
CA VAL A 47 17.07 -17.98 -11.05
C VAL A 47 15.56 -18.03 -10.91
N MET A 48 14.82 -17.89 -12.01
CA MET A 48 13.36 -17.84 -12.00
C MET A 48 12.73 -19.09 -11.36
N ASN A 49 11.90 -18.89 -10.34
CA ASN A 49 11.20 -19.95 -9.62
C ASN A 49 9.72 -20.12 -10.02
N ASN A 50 9.24 -19.29 -10.98
CA ASN A 50 7.86 -19.23 -11.47
C ASN A 50 6.80 -18.81 -10.43
N GLU A 51 7.22 -18.30 -9.29
CA GLU A 51 6.31 -17.77 -8.27
C GLU A 51 6.16 -16.27 -8.38
N THR A 52 4.99 -15.76 -8.01
CA THR A 52 4.65 -14.34 -8.11
C THR A 52 4.46 -13.72 -6.73
N VAL A 53 5.11 -12.59 -6.51
CA VAL A 53 4.90 -11.72 -5.35
C VAL A 53 4.12 -10.47 -5.80
N VAL A 54 2.99 -10.19 -5.16
CA VAL A 54 2.16 -9.01 -5.43
C VAL A 54 2.32 -8.02 -4.29
N LEU A 55 2.77 -6.81 -4.60
CA LEU A 55 3.05 -5.77 -3.62
C LEU A 55 1.91 -4.74 -3.59
N VAL A 56 1.21 -4.67 -2.44
CA VAL A 56 -0.01 -3.90 -2.22
C VAL A 56 0.29 -2.71 -1.31
N HIS A 57 0.35 -1.51 -1.88
CA HIS A 57 0.78 -0.29 -1.21
C HIS A 57 -0.25 0.29 -0.23
N GLY A 58 0.17 1.31 0.53
CA GLY A 58 -0.62 1.95 1.57
C GLY A 58 -1.62 3.02 1.08
N PHE A 59 -2.03 3.90 2.01
CA PHE A 59 -3.13 4.86 1.82
C PHE A 59 -2.81 5.97 0.81
N SER A 60 -1.66 6.63 0.93
CA SER A 60 -1.34 7.85 0.16
C SER A 60 -0.13 7.70 -0.77
N THR A 61 0.65 6.64 -0.61
CA THR A 61 1.89 6.42 -1.33
C THR A 61 1.73 5.27 -2.33
N PRO A 62 1.93 5.51 -3.65
CA PRO A 62 1.77 4.49 -4.68
C PRO A 62 2.97 3.53 -4.76
N HIS A 63 3.01 2.69 -5.79
CA HIS A 63 3.94 1.57 -5.98
C HIS A 63 5.43 1.88 -5.76
N PHE A 64 5.87 3.12 -5.89
CA PHE A 64 7.29 3.48 -5.74
C PHE A 64 7.86 3.16 -4.34
N VAL A 65 7.01 2.99 -3.32
CA VAL A 65 7.45 2.59 -1.97
C VAL A 65 8.15 1.23 -1.94
N TRP A 66 8.04 0.47 -3.03
CA TRP A 66 8.64 -0.83 -3.21
C TRP A 66 9.98 -0.81 -3.95
N ASP A 67 10.42 0.37 -4.44
CA ASP A 67 11.58 0.47 -5.33
C ASP A 67 12.87 -0.08 -4.72
N GLY A 68 13.11 0.19 -3.44
CA GLY A 68 14.32 -0.25 -2.75
C GLY A 68 14.35 -1.75 -2.41
N MET A 69 13.17 -2.38 -2.26
CA MET A 69 13.12 -3.77 -1.77
C MET A 69 12.86 -4.81 -2.86
N LYS A 70 12.28 -4.43 -4.01
CA LYS A 70 11.94 -5.40 -5.06
C LYS A 70 13.12 -6.23 -5.56
N GLY A 71 14.33 -5.66 -5.55
CA GLY A 71 15.56 -6.35 -5.98
C GLY A 71 15.81 -7.64 -5.19
N PHE A 72 15.57 -7.64 -3.89
CA PHE A 72 15.73 -8.84 -3.04
C PHE A 72 14.84 -10.01 -3.49
N LEU A 73 13.63 -9.70 -3.97
CA LEU A 73 12.68 -10.70 -4.45
C LEU A 73 13.08 -11.22 -5.84
N LEU A 74 13.52 -10.33 -6.72
CA LEU A 74 14.00 -10.68 -8.06
C LEU A 74 15.25 -11.56 -7.98
N ASP A 75 16.22 -11.22 -7.11
CA ASP A 75 17.44 -12.00 -6.91
C ASP A 75 17.14 -13.42 -6.35
N ALA A 76 16.03 -13.58 -5.65
CA ALA A 76 15.54 -14.88 -5.17
C ALA A 76 14.66 -15.64 -6.18
N GLY A 77 14.48 -15.11 -7.39
CA GLY A 77 13.78 -15.77 -8.49
C GLY A 77 12.28 -15.49 -8.59
N TYR A 78 11.72 -14.63 -7.75
CA TYR A 78 10.30 -14.29 -7.80
C TYR A 78 10.01 -13.25 -8.88
N SER A 79 8.92 -13.44 -9.63
CA SER A 79 8.32 -12.36 -10.42
C SER A 79 7.57 -11.41 -9.49
N VAL A 80 7.73 -10.10 -9.69
CA VAL A 80 7.15 -9.08 -8.82
C VAL A 80 6.12 -8.26 -9.59
N LEU A 81 4.87 -8.24 -9.12
CA LEU A 81 3.80 -7.42 -9.62
C LEU A 81 3.53 -6.28 -8.65
N VAL A 82 3.68 -5.05 -9.12
CA VAL A 82 3.25 -3.85 -8.40
C VAL A 82 2.10 -3.19 -9.15
N PHE A 83 1.26 -2.46 -8.43
CA PHE A 83 0.17 -1.70 -9.03
C PHE A 83 -0.16 -0.49 -8.18
N ASP A 84 -0.90 0.46 -8.73
CA ASP A 84 -1.44 1.58 -7.98
C ASP A 84 -2.94 1.38 -7.76
N HIS A 85 -3.40 1.52 -6.52
CA HIS A 85 -4.83 1.53 -6.23
C HIS A 85 -5.56 2.62 -7.01
N TYR A 86 -6.82 2.41 -7.34
CA TYR A 86 -7.65 3.49 -7.84
C TYR A 86 -7.51 4.75 -6.98
N GLY A 87 -7.40 5.91 -7.64
CA GLY A 87 -7.22 7.17 -6.95
C GLY A 87 -5.78 7.51 -6.58
N ARG A 88 -4.81 6.63 -6.81
CA ARG A 88 -3.37 6.79 -6.48
C ARG A 88 -2.51 6.65 -7.72
N GLY A 89 -1.28 7.17 -7.61
CA GLY A 89 -0.25 7.00 -8.61
C GLY A 89 -0.73 7.29 -10.04
N TYR A 90 -0.58 6.29 -10.88
CA TYR A 90 -0.98 6.32 -12.29
C TYR A 90 -2.29 5.56 -12.58
N SER A 91 -3.02 5.11 -11.56
CA SER A 91 -4.38 4.55 -11.74
C SER A 91 -5.41 5.65 -11.89
N GLU A 92 -6.50 5.37 -12.60
CA GLU A 92 -7.62 6.29 -12.72
C GLU A 92 -8.26 6.62 -11.36
N ARG A 93 -8.98 7.74 -11.34
CA ARG A 93 -9.62 8.30 -10.15
C ARG A 93 -11.13 8.37 -10.37
N PRO A 94 -11.82 7.21 -10.45
CA PRO A 94 -13.27 7.20 -10.63
C PRO A 94 -13.97 7.89 -9.46
N LYS A 95 -15.05 8.60 -9.76
CA LYS A 95 -15.89 9.25 -8.75
C LYS A 95 -16.83 8.24 -8.08
N ILE A 96 -16.27 7.42 -7.20
CA ILE A 96 -16.99 6.35 -6.49
C ILE A 96 -16.72 6.42 -4.98
N LYS A 97 -17.44 5.62 -4.20
CA LYS A 97 -17.07 5.33 -2.83
C LYS A 97 -15.94 4.29 -2.83
N TYR A 98 -14.79 4.66 -2.28
CA TYR A 98 -13.63 3.78 -2.17
C TYR A 98 -13.79 2.88 -0.95
N THR A 99 -14.51 1.79 -1.13
CA THR A 99 -14.81 0.79 -0.09
C THR A 99 -13.81 -0.37 -0.13
N LYS A 100 -13.88 -1.24 0.88
CA LYS A 100 -13.17 -2.54 0.90
C LYS A 100 -13.33 -3.27 -0.43
N ASP A 101 -14.56 -3.42 -0.91
CA ASP A 101 -14.86 -4.20 -2.11
C ASP A 101 -14.19 -3.62 -3.37
N VAL A 102 -14.10 -2.28 -3.48
CA VAL A 102 -13.39 -1.65 -4.60
C VAL A 102 -11.93 -2.07 -4.64
N PHE A 103 -11.24 -2.10 -3.50
CA PHE A 103 -9.84 -2.49 -3.44
C PHE A 103 -9.64 -3.99 -3.65
N VAL A 104 -10.44 -4.82 -3.00
CA VAL A 104 -10.36 -6.28 -3.12
C VAL A 104 -10.68 -6.73 -4.55
N GLN A 105 -11.77 -6.23 -5.13
CA GLN A 105 -12.15 -6.60 -6.50
C GLN A 105 -11.21 -6.02 -7.55
N SER A 106 -10.56 -4.87 -7.31
CA SER A 106 -9.54 -4.36 -8.22
C SER A 106 -8.28 -5.25 -8.21
N LEU A 107 -7.86 -5.75 -7.05
CA LEU A 107 -6.76 -6.72 -6.95
C LEU A 107 -7.14 -8.02 -7.65
N ARG A 108 -8.35 -8.55 -7.42
CA ARG A 108 -8.85 -9.76 -8.08
C ARG A 108 -8.86 -9.57 -9.60
N GLY A 109 -9.45 -8.49 -10.10
CA GLY A 109 -9.52 -8.20 -11.54
C GLY A 109 -8.14 -8.02 -12.17
N LEU A 110 -7.17 -7.44 -11.44
CA LEU A 110 -5.78 -7.37 -11.90
C LEU A 110 -5.20 -8.77 -12.08
N LEU A 111 -5.28 -9.64 -11.08
CA LEU A 111 -4.73 -11.00 -11.16
C LEU A 111 -5.37 -11.79 -12.31
N ASP A 112 -6.70 -11.72 -12.45
CA ASP A 112 -7.43 -12.37 -13.55
C ASP A 112 -6.99 -11.85 -14.92
N SER A 113 -6.82 -10.53 -15.06
CA SER A 113 -6.38 -9.91 -16.32
C SER A 113 -4.97 -10.32 -16.72
N GLN A 114 -4.11 -10.54 -15.74
CA GLN A 114 -2.74 -11.03 -15.93
C GLN A 114 -2.67 -12.54 -16.10
N LYS A 115 -3.83 -13.24 -16.09
CA LYS A 115 -3.95 -14.69 -16.21
C LYS A 115 -3.13 -15.46 -15.17
N ILE A 116 -3.06 -14.91 -13.96
CA ILE A 116 -2.40 -15.57 -12.82
C ILE A 116 -3.38 -16.62 -12.28
N SER A 117 -3.10 -17.89 -12.57
CA SER A 117 -3.88 -19.06 -12.12
C SER A 117 -3.29 -19.69 -10.87
N GLU A 118 -2.00 -19.48 -10.65
CA GLU A 118 -1.28 -20.03 -9.50
C GLU A 118 -1.48 -19.17 -8.26
N GLN A 119 -1.25 -19.76 -7.10
CA GLN A 119 -1.25 -19.02 -5.84
C GLN A 119 -0.14 -17.96 -5.82
N VAL A 120 -0.43 -16.78 -5.27
CA VAL A 120 0.52 -15.69 -5.16
C VAL A 120 0.92 -15.43 -3.71
N HIS A 121 2.11 -14.88 -3.53
CA HIS A 121 2.53 -14.27 -2.29
C HIS A 121 2.03 -12.82 -2.24
N LEU A 122 1.30 -12.45 -1.20
CA LEU A 122 0.79 -11.10 -1.02
C LEU A 122 1.63 -10.35 0.02
N VAL A 123 2.06 -9.15 -0.32
CA VAL A 123 2.76 -8.24 0.61
C VAL A 123 1.91 -6.98 0.75
N GLY A 124 1.39 -6.72 1.94
CA GLY A 124 0.53 -5.57 2.22
C GLY A 124 1.19 -4.59 3.19
N TYR A 125 1.34 -3.33 2.78
CA TYR A 125 1.87 -2.25 3.61
C TYR A 125 0.76 -1.31 4.08
N SER A 126 0.71 -0.99 5.39
CA SER A 126 -0.23 -0.03 5.95
C SER A 126 -1.68 -0.39 5.55
N MET A 127 -2.41 0.45 4.81
CA MET A 127 -3.72 0.15 4.23
C MET A 127 -3.70 -1.12 3.37
N GLY A 128 -2.58 -1.43 2.72
CA GLY A 128 -2.42 -2.68 1.96
C GLY A 128 -2.57 -3.93 2.82
N GLY A 129 -2.26 -3.85 4.12
CA GLY A 129 -2.46 -4.95 5.07
C GLY A 129 -3.91 -5.45 5.13
N PRO A 130 -4.88 -4.62 5.52
CA PRO A 130 -6.29 -5.03 5.49
C PRO A 130 -6.80 -5.36 4.08
N ILE A 131 -6.26 -4.77 3.00
CA ILE A 131 -6.66 -5.16 1.64
C ILE A 131 -6.24 -6.60 1.35
N VAL A 132 -4.99 -6.99 1.62
CA VAL A 132 -4.55 -8.38 1.42
C VAL A 132 -5.24 -9.34 2.37
N GLY A 133 -5.54 -8.92 3.61
CA GLY A 133 -6.30 -9.71 4.57
C GLY A 133 -7.70 -10.04 4.06
N HIS A 134 -8.46 -9.04 3.64
CA HIS A 134 -9.78 -9.24 3.04
C HIS A 134 -9.72 -10.08 1.77
N PHE A 135 -8.71 -9.83 0.91
CA PHE A 135 -8.52 -10.64 -0.29
C PHE A 135 -8.27 -12.11 0.05
N ALA A 136 -7.41 -12.39 1.02
CA ALA A 136 -7.12 -13.75 1.45
C ALA A 136 -8.33 -14.44 2.05
N SER A 137 -9.16 -13.73 2.83
CA SER A 137 -10.41 -14.26 3.38
C SER A 137 -11.45 -14.57 2.29
N GLU A 138 -11.54 -13.74 1.24
CA GLU A 138 -12.50 -13.93 0.15
C GLU A 138 -12.00 -14.94 -0.92
N PHE A 139 -10.67 -15.02 -1.14
CA PHE A 139 -10.04 -15.85 -2.18
C PHE A 139 -8.85 -16.66 -1.63
N PRO A 140 -9.04 -17.51 -0.62
CA PRO A 140 -7.94 -18.21 0.07
C PRO A 140 -7.14 -19.14 -0.86
N ASP A 141 -7.79 -19.69 -1.89
CA ASP A 141 -7.15 -20.59 -2.86
C ASP A 141 -6.18 -19.85 -3.81
N MET A 142 -6.24 -18.55 -3.89
CA MET A 142 -5.31 -17.72 -4.66
C MET A 142 -4.08 -17.29 -3.88
N VAL A 143 -4.02 -17.53 -2.58
CA VAL A 143 -2.97 -17.01 -1.70
C VAL A 143 -2.06 -18.13 -1.21
N LYS A 144 -0.75 -17.99 -1.45
CA LYS A 144 0.28 -18.90 -0.95
C LYS A 144 0.79 -18.47 0.41
N SER A 145 1.15 -17.22 0.58
CA SER A 145 1.57 -16.64 1.86
C SER A 145 1.25 -15.15 1.94
N ILE A 146 1.32 -14.58 3.14
CA ILE A 146 1.02 -13.19 3.41
C ILE A 146 2.18 -12.54 4.17
N SER A 147 2.64 -11.37 3.73
CA SER A 147 3.54 -10.51 4.49
C SER A 147 2.83 -9.19 4.81
N LEU A 148 2.76 -8.84 6.08
CA LEU A 148 2.11 -7.64 6.59
C LEU A 148 3.17 -6.65 7.11
N ILE A 149 3.22 -5.46 6.55
CA ILE A 149 4.17 -4.42 6.98
C ILE A 149 3.38 -3.28 7.62
N ALA A 150 3.53 -3.11 8.94
CA ALA A 150 2.80 -2.10 9.71
C ALA A 150 1.31 -1.99 9.31
N PRO A 151 0.55 -3.12 9.29
CA PRO A 151 -0.81 -3.16 8.76
C PRO A 151 -1.74 -2.27 9.55
N ALA A 152 -2.60 -1.50 8.86
CA ALA A 152 -3.68 -0.75 9.50
C ALA A 152 -4.74 -1.71 10.09
N GLY A 153 -5.55 -1.21 11.04
CA GLY A 153 -6.69 -1.98 11.54
C GLY A 153 -6.71 -2.29 13.04
N PHE A 154 -5.71 -1.84 13.80
CA PHE A 154 -5.54 -2.12 15.22
C PHE A 154 -5.66 -0.87 16.12
N MET A 155 -6.45 0.11 15.70
CA MET A 155 -6.76 1.28 16.51
C MET A 155 -8.16 1.11 17.10
N SER A 156 -8.30 1.28 18.41
CA SER A 156 -9.58 1.10 19.12
C SER A 156 -10.66 2.08 18.69
N GLU A 157 -10.27 3.25 18.21
CA GLU A 157 -11.19 4.29 17.75
C GLU A 157 -10.67 4.95 16.47
N ASN A 158 -11.59 5.38 15.63
CA ASN A 158 -11.25 6.19 14.46
C ASN A 158 -11.03 7.65 14.91
N PRO A 159 -9.77 8.14 14.99
CA PRO A 159 -9.49 9.48 15.50
C PRO A 159 -9.99 10.59 14.55
N THR A 160 -10.39 10.23 13.33
CA THR A 160 -10.85 11.18 12.31
C THR A 160 -12.36 11.22 12.16
N LYS A 161 -13.11 10.36 12.87
CA LYS A 161 -14.56 10.18 12.69
C LYS A 161 -15.34 11.50 12.77
N ASP A 162 -14.99 12.33 13.75
CA ASP A 162 -15.67 13.61 14.00
C ASP A 162 -14.91 14.82 13.44
N TRP A 163 -13.85 14.60 12.71
CA TRP A 163 -13.09 15.68 12.10
C TRP A 163 -13.95 16.39 11.05
N TRP A 164 -14.05 17.71 11.15
CA TRP A 164 -14.77 18.52 10.18
C TRP A 164 -14.29 18.34 8.73
N ILE A 165 -13.01 17.99 8.55
CA ILE A 165 -12.40 17.68 7.25
C ILE A 165 -12.98 16.41 6.61
N MET A 166 -13.60 15.52 7.42
CA MET A 166 -14.30 14.34 6.90
C MET A 166 -15.70 14.66 6.37
N LYS A 167 -16.21 15.88 6.59
CA LYS A 167 -17.51 16.28 6.02
C LYS A 167 -17.37 16.49 4.51
N PRO A 168 -18.27 15.88 3.70
CA PRO A 168 -18.30 16.09 2.24
C PRO A 168 -18.35 17.57 1.87
N LEU A 169 -17.72 17.92 0.77
CA LEU A 169 -17.50 19.27 0.24
C LEU A 169 -16.54 20.13 1.06
N ILE A 170 -16.57 20.06 2.39
CA ILE A 170 -15.67 20.85 3.25
C ILE A 170 -14.24 20.30 3.16
N GLY A 171 -14.09 18.99 3.32
CA GLY A 171 -12.80 18.32 3.22
C GLY A 171 -12.16 18.47 1.85
N GLU A 172 -12.94 18.24 0.79
CA GLU A 172 -12.49 18.42 -0.59
C GLU A 172 -12.03 19.86 -0.84
N TRP A 173 -12.83 20.84 -0.40
CA TRP A 173 -12.46 22.24 -0.54
C TRP A 173 -11.15 22.54 0.19
N PHE A 174 -11.08 22.21 1.48
CA PHE A 174 -9.92 22.53 2.31
C PHE A 174 -8.63 21.87 1.81
N LEU A 175 -8.67 20.56 1.54
CA LEU A 175 -7.49 19.83 1.12
C LEU A 175 -7.06 20.14 -0.32
N ASN A 176 -7.97 20.49 -1.23
CA ASN A 176 -7.58 20.95 -2.56
C ASN A 176 -6.98 22.36 -2.54
N VAL A 177 -7.37 23.21 -1.58
CA VAL A 177 -6.84 24.58 -1.47
C VAL A 177 -5.52 24.62 -0.67
N PHE A 178 -5.42 23.86 0.42
CA PHE A 178 -4.31 23.94 1.37
C PHE A 178 -3.51 22.64 1.48
N GLY A 179 -4.07 21.51 1.08
CA GLY A 179 -3.58 20.16 1.43
C GLY A 179 -2.33 19.73 0.70
N SER A 180 -1.97 20.35 -0.45
CA SER A 180 -0.75 19.99 -1.17
C SER A 180 0.52 20.13 -0.30
N ARG A 181 0.48 21.01 0.70
CA ARG A 181 1.55 21.20 1.67
C ARG A 181 1.46 20.27 2.88
N LEU A 182 0.27 19.73 3.18
CA LEU A 182 0.00 18.97 4.41
C LEU A 182 0.15 17.46 4.22
N VAL A 183 -0.17 16.93 3.05
CA VAL A 183 -0.25 15.49 2.80
C VAL A 183 1.12 14.79 2.87
N PHE A 184 2.21 15.50 2.60
CA PHE A 184 3.57 14.94 2.57
C PHE A 184 4.57 15.68 3.47
N GLN A 185 4.12 16.61 4.32
CA GLN A 185 4.95 17.15 5.39
C GLN A 185 4.95 16.16 6.56
N GLY A 186 5.74 15.08 6.44
CA GLY A 186 6.01 14.20 7.56
C GLY A 186 6.67 14.98 8.70
N ASN A 187 6.28 14.68 9.94
CA ASN A 187 6.96 15.19 11.13
C ASN A 187 8.40 14.66 11.14
N GLU A 188 9.34 15.52 10.79
CA GLU A 188 10.74 15.25 11.05
C GLU A 188 10.98 15.28 12.55
N ASN A 189 11.23 14.13 13.11
CA ASN A 189 11.87 14.10 14.43
C ASN A 189 13.34 14.48 14.23
N LYS A 190 13.65 15.76 14.40
CA LYS A 190 14.95 16.39 14.11
C LYS A 190 16.11 15.85 14.97
N ASN A 191 15.85 14.93 15.91
CA ASN A 191 16.78 14.52 16.95
C ASN A 191 17.39 13.12 16.76
N LYS A 192 17.02 12.37 15.72
CA LYS A 192 17.67 11.10 15.39
C LYS A 192 18.31 11.15 14.02
N PRO A 193 19.56 10.70 13.85
CA PRO A 193 20.12 10.52 12.51
C PRO A 193 19.24 9.52 11.76
N PRO A 194 19.00 9.74 10.45
CA PRO A 194 18.34 8.75 9.61
C PRO A 194 19.16 7.45 9.67
N ARG A 195 18.49 6.29 9.67
CA ARG A 195 19.20 5.03 9.47
C ARG A 195 19.81 5.06 8.08
N GLU A 196 21.08 4.70 8.01
CA GLU A 196 21.81 4.64 6.74
C GLU A 196 21.48 3.34 6.00
N ASP A 197 20.38 3.31 5.28
CA ASP A 197 20.09 2.25 4.32
C ASP A 197 20.45 2.77 2.91
N PRO A 198 21.37 2.11 2.19
CA PRO A 198 21.83 2.58 0.88
C PRO A 198 20.74 2.56 -0.20
N LEU A 199 19.65 1.83 0.03
CA LEU A 199 18.50 1.74 -0.87
C LEU A 199 17.31 2.61 -0.41
N ALA A 200 17.47 3.34 0.71
CA ALA A 200 16.43 4.23 1.20
C ALA A 200 16.15 5.36 0.20
N LEU A 201 14.88 5.72 0.06
CA LEU A 201 14.52 6.94 -0.66
C LEU A 201 14.93 8.16 0.17
N SER A 202 15.70 9.05 -0.45
CA SER A 202 15.89 10.37 0.14
C SER A 202 14.57 11.12 0.23
N LYS A 203 14.46 12.06 1.16
CA LYS A 203 13.28 12.94 1.28
C LYS A 203 12.94 13.64 -0.04
N LYS A 204 13.95 14.08 -0.78
CA LYS A 204 13.76 14.74 -2.07
C LYS A 204 13.12 13.79 -3.08
N GLU A 205 13.67 12.60 -3.25
CA GLU A 205 13.11 11.58 -4.15
C GLU A 205 11.69 11.17 -3.74
N PHE A 206 11.44 11.00 -2.44
CA PHE A 206 10.10 10.71 -1.95
C PHE A 206 9.10 11.81 -2.32
N ILE A 207 9.43 13.07 -2.08
CA ILE A 207 8.55 14.22 -2.42
C ILE A 207 8.32 14.30 -3.93
N GLU A 208 9.34 14.09 -4.75
CA GLU A 208 9.24 14.08 -6.20
C GLU A 208 8.31 12.97 -6.69
N LYS A 209 8.52 11.73 -6.25
CA LYS A 209 7.70 10.57 -6.63
C LYS A 209 6.26 10.67 -6.12
N ALA A 210 6.08 11.04 -4.86
CA ALA A 210 4.76 11.21 -4.25
C ALA A 210 4.00 12.40 -4.85
N GLY A 211 4.70 13.46 -5.22
CA GLY A 211 4.14 14.68 -5.83
C GLY A 211 3.53 14.45 -7.21
N VAL A 212 3.99 13.45 -7.97
CA VAL A 212 3.45 13.16 -9.31
C VAL A 212 1.94 13.01 -9.30
N GLN A 213 1.39 12.21 -8.37
CA GLN A 213 -0.05 11.95 -8.32
C GLN A 213 -0.89 13.17 -7.96
N MET A 214 -0.30 14.17 -7.29
CA MET A 214 -0.99 15.41 -6.92
C MET A 214 -1.25 16.35 -8.09
N GLN A 215 -0.61 16.12 -9.24
CA GLN A 215 -0.84 16.88 -10.47
C GLN A 215 -2.15 16.52 -11.15
N TYR A 216 -2.77 15.39 -10.76
CA TYR A 216 -3.95 14.85 -11.41
C TYR A 216 -5.22 15.09 -10.59
N LYS A 217 -6.32 15.43 -11.29
CA LYS A 217 -7.65 15.62 -10.70
C LYS A 217 -8.11 14.36 -9.96
N GLY A 218 -8.75 14.54 -8.82
CA GLY A 218 -9.41 13.48 -8.08
C GLY A 218 -8.53 12.74 -7.06
N PHE A 219 -7.24 13.04 -6.93
CA PHE A 219 -6.38 12.41 -5.93
C PHE A 219 -6.88 12.69 -4.50
N ILE A 220 -7.10 13.95 -4.16
CA ILE A 220 -7.62 14.35 -2.83
C ILE A 220 -9.01 13.76 -2.58
N ASP A 221 -9.89 13.80 -3.59
CA ASP A 221 -11.24 13.27 -3.47
C ASP A 221 -11.22 11.76 -3.21
N ALA A 222 -10.31 11.02 -3.86
CA ALA A 222 -10.12 9.60 -3.64
C ALA A 222 -9.58 9.28 -2.24
N LEU A 223 -8.62 10.07 -1.73
CA LEU A 223 -8.13 9.92 -0.35
C LEU A 223 -9.24 10.11 0.67
N LEU A 224 -10.02 11.20 0.55
CA LEU A 224 -11.14 11.48 1.44
C LEU A 224 -12.24 10.42 1.34
N SER A 225 -12.56 9.97 0.12
CA SER A 225 -13.53 8.90 -0.08
C SER A 225 -13.05 7.59 0.57
N THR A 226 -11.77 7.25 0.48
CA THR A 226 -11.20 6.08 1.17
C THR A 226 -11.29 6.23 2.68
N ALA A 227 -10.87 7.36 3.24
CA ALA A 227 -10.92 7.60 4.68
C ALA A 227 -12.34 7.53 5.27
N ARG A 228 -13.35 7.85 4.46
CA ARG A 228 -14.78 7.82 4.85
C ARG A 228 -15.42 6.44 4.69
N ASN A 229 -14.96 5.61 3.76
CA ASN A 229 -15.70 4.42 3.33
C ASN A 229 -14.92 3.11 3.47
N PHE A 230 -13.63 3.16 3.81
CA PHE A 230 -12.82 1.99 4.12
C PHE A 230 -12.40 2.03 5.59
N ASN A 231 -12.73 0.98 6.33
CA ASN A 231 -12.33 0.88 7.73
C ASN A 231 -10.82 0.60 7.83
N LEU A 232 -10.06 1.63 8.23
CA LEU A 232 -8.61 1.56 8.41
C LEU A 232 -8.21 1.42 9.88
N PHE A 233 -9.17 1.45 10.81
CA PHE A 233 -8.88 1.58 12.22
C PHE A 233 -9.21 0.32 13.03
N SER A 234 -10.28 -0.37 12.68
CA SER A 234 -10.76 -1.54 13.41
C SER A 234 -11.14 -2.65 12.42
N THR A 235 -10.19 -3.56 12.15
CA THR A 235 -10.36 -4.69 11.23
C THR A 235 -9.98 -6.02 11.87
N GLN A 236 -10.11 -6.11 13.19
CA GLN A 236 -9.73 -7.27 13.99
C GLN A 236 -10.40 -8.57 13.51
N GLU A 237 -11.72 -8.51 13.24
CA GLU A 237 -12.49 -9.68 12.76
C GLU A 237 -11.87 -10.28 11.49
N MET A 238 -11.47 -9.43 10.54
CA MET A 238 -10.81 -9.88 9.31
C MET A 238 -9.47 -10.58 9.62
N PHE A 239 -8.69 -10.07 10.59
CA PHE A 239 -7.43 -10.72 10.96
C PHE A 239 -7.64 -12.04 11.70
N VAL A 240 -8.75 -12.23 12.42
CA VAL A 240 -9.15 -13.54 12.94
C VAL A 240 -9.40 -14.52 11.78
N ASP A 241 -10.13 -14.10 10.75
CA ASP A 241 -10.36 -14.93 9.56
C ASP A 241 -9.05 -15.30 8.88
N VAL A 242 -8.12 -14.35 8.71
CA VAL A 242 -6.78 -14.59 8.15
C VAL A 242 -5.99 -15.61 8.99
N GLY A 243 -6.07 -15.50 10.33
CA GLY A 243 -5.44 -16.45 11.24
C GLY A 243 -5.93 -17.90 11.05
N ASN A 244 -7.20 -18.05 10.73
CA ASN A 244 -7.84 -19.35 10.51
C ASN A 244 -7.50 -19.98 9.13
N LEU A 245 -6.91 -19.24 8.21
CA LEU A 245 -6.53 -19.76 6.88
C LEU A 245 -5.36 -20.75 6.90
N ASN A 246 -4.63 -20.85 8.02
CA ASN A 246 -3.42 -21.67 8.16
C ASN A 246 -2.36 -21.42 7.06
N LYS A 247 -2.32 -20.18 6.54
CA LYS A 247 -1.29 -19.76 5.57
C LYS A 247 -0.04 -19.29 6.32
N PRO A 248 1.15 -19.42 5.72
CA PRO A 248 2.35 -18.79 6.27
C PRO A 248 2.21 -17.26 6.30
N ILE A 249 2.53 -16.63 7.44
CA ILE A 249 2.40 -15.19 7.62
C ILE A 249 3.66 -14.62 8.26
N LEU A 250 4.17 -13.52 7.66
CA LEU A 250 5.21 -12.68 8.21
C LEU A 250 4.60 -11.32 8.57
N THR A 251 4.90 -10.81 9.76
CA THR A 251 4.56 -9.44 10.16
C THR A 251 5.84 -8.66 10.43
N ILE A 252 5.95 -7.45 9.91
CA ILE A 252 7.09 -6.54 10.11
C ILE A 252 6.56 -5.23 10.68
N TRP A 253 7.17 -4.71 11.76
CA TRP A 253 6.69 -3.49 12.38
C TRP A 253 7.81 -2.71 13.05
N GLY A 254 7.77 -1.38 12.91
CA GLY A 254 8.69 -0.48 13.57
C GLY A 254 8.21 -0.06 14.97
N THR A 255 9.11 -0.02 15.95
CA THR A 255 8.74 0.34 17.35
C THR A 255 8.39 1.81 17.52
N GLU A 256 8.81 2.69 16.61
CA GLU A 256 8.53 4.13 16.61
C GLU A 256 7.49 4.53 15.56
N ASP A 257 6.63 3.60 15.14
CA ASP A 257 5.53 3.88 14.21
C ASP A 257 4.45 4.73 14.91
N GLU A 258 4.37 6.00 14.52
CA GLU A 258 3.39 6.97 15.04
C GLU A 258 2.09 7.02 14.20
N VAL A 259 2.08 6.37 13.02
CA VAL A 259 0.92 6.34 12.11
C VAL A 259 0.04 5.14 12.41
N VAL A 260 0.64 3.96 12.50
CA VAL A 260 -0.01 2.72 12.96
C VAL A 260 0.80 2.20 14.14
N PRO A 261 0.37 2.54 15.38
CA PRO A 261 1.18 2.31 16.58
C PRO A 261 1.60 0.86 16.75
N PHE A 262 2.86 0.66 17.14
CA PHE A 262 3.47 -0.66 17.34
C PHE A 262 2.68 -1.58 18.29
N ILE A 263 1.89 -1.03 19.20
CA ILE A 263 1.02 -1.82 20.07
C ILE A 263 0.08 -2.72 19.28
N GLY A 264 -0.30 -2.33 18.07
CA GLY A 264 -1.12 -3.14 17.14
C GLY A 264 -0.48 -4.47 16.78
N SER A 265 0.86 -4.58 16.82
CA SER A 265 1.55 -5.85 16.56
C SER A 265 1.23 -6.90 17.62
N LYS A 266 1.05 -6.48 18.89
CA LYS A 266 0.69 -7.37 19.98
C LYS A 266 -0.74 -7.89 19.85
N GLU A 267 -1.66 -7.03 19.40
CA GLU A 267 -3.03 -7.46 19.08
C GLU A 267 -3.06 -8.41 17.89
N LEU A 268 -2.33 -8.10 16.82
CA LEU A 268 -2.24 -8.95 15.64
C LEU A 268 -1.76 -10.35 16.00
N MET A 269 -0.75 -10.48 16.86
CA MET A 269 -0.23 -11.78 17.30
C MET A 269 -1.25 -12.59 18.14
N ILE A 270 -2.28 -11.97 18.70
CA ILE A 270 -3.38 -12.68 19.35
C ILE A 270 -4.29 -13.32 18.29
N TYR A 271 -4.56 -12.60 17.19
CA TYR A 271 -5.45 -13.05 16.12
C TYR A 271 -4.75 -13.99 15.13
N ILE A 272 -3.43 -13.80 14.94
CA ILE A 272 -2.61 -14.60 14.03
C ILE A 272 -1.37 -15.13 14.78
N PRO A 273 -1.54 -16.06 15.73
CA PRO A 273 -0.44 -16.54 16.58
C PRO A 273 0.65 -17.29 15.80
N GLN A 274 0.35 -17.79 14.60
CA GLN A 274 1.33 -18.43 13.72
C GLN A 274 2.18 -17.44 12.93
N SER A 275 1.90 -16.13 12.98
CA SER A 275 2.71 -15.13 12.26
C SER A 275 4.12 -15.04 12.85
N GLN A 276 5.11 -15.02 11.98
CA GLN A 276 6.47 -14.62 12.37
C GLN A 276 6.51 -13.10 12.51
N LEU A 277 6.89 -12.58 13.69
CA LEU A 277 7.00 -11.15 13.92
C LEU A 277 8.45 -10.69 13.86
N LEU A 278 8.77 -9.82 12.91
CA LEU A 278 10.01 -9.05 12.88
C LEU A 278 9.77 -7.64 13.41
N VAL A 279 10.47 -7.31 14.49
CA VAL A 279 10.43 -5.98 15.11
C VAL A 279 11.64 -5.17 14.66
N LEU A 280 11.40 -3.98 14.11
CA LEU A 280 12.44 -3.03 13.73
C LEU A 280 12.56 -1.96 14.81
N GLU A 281 13.59 -2.08 15.65
CA GLU A 281 13.84 -1.13 16.73
C GLU A 281 14.13 0.27 16.20
N GLY A 282 13.34 1.26 16.63
CA GLY A 282 13.39 2.64 16.14
C GLY A 282 12.85 2.84 14.73
N GLY A 283 12.33 1.78 14.09
CA GLY A 283 11.64 1.87 12.79
C GLY A 283 10.35 2.67 12.92
N LYS A 284 10.08 3.51 11.93
CA LYS A 284 8.85 4.31 11.84
C LYS A 284 7.87 3.67 10.86
N HIS A 285 6.81 4.39 10.52
CA HIS A 285 5.83 3.89 9.54
C HIS A 285 6.41 3.69 8.13
N ASP A 286 7.45 4.43 7.79
CA ASP A 286 8.07 4.51 6.47
C ASP A 286 9.10 3.40 6.16
N ILE A 287 9.17 2.35 6.96
CA ILE A 287 10.16 1.27 6.87
C ILE A 287 10.27 0.63 5.48
N THR A 288 9.23 0.63 4.66
CA THR A 288 9.27 0.08 3.29
C THR A 288 10.22 0.84 2.37
N TYR A 289 10.40 2.14 2.59
CA TYR A 289 11.26 2.99 1.76
C TYR A 289 12.36 3.71 2.54
N ALA A 290 12.34 3.65 3.87
CA ALA A 290 13.40 4.14 4.73
C ALA A 290 14.41 3.04 5.13
N GLU A 291 13.95 1.79 5.21
CA GLU A 291 14.75 0.63 5.59
C GLU A 291 14.52 -0.57 4.63
N PRO A 292 14.52 -0.33 3.30
CA PRO A 292 14.13 -1.35 2.32
C PRO A 292 15.04 -2.57 2.30
N SER A 293 16.32 -2.42 2.67
CA SER A 293 17.28 -3.54 2.73
C SER A 293 16.87 -4.57 3.77
N ILE A 294 16.48 -4.12 4.97
CA ILE A 294 16.08 -5.02 6.06
C ILE A 294 14.73 -5.65 5.73
N VAL A 295 13.76 -4.84 5.31
CA VAL A 295 12.41 -5.31 5.00
C VAL A 295 12.42 -6.26 3.79
N GLY A 296 13.15 -5.92 2.73
CA GLY A 296 13.27 -6.75 1.53
C GLY A 296 13.96 -8.08 1.80
N ALA A 297 15.06 -8.08 2.58
CA ALA A 297 15.74 -9.31 2.97
C ALA A 297 14.83 -10.20 3.83
N ALA A 298 14.10 -9.63 4.79
CA ALA A 298 13.20 -10.40 5.65
C ALA A 298 12.08 -11.09 4.85
N ILE A 299 11.45 -10.38 3.91
CA ILE A 299 10.42 -10.96 3.06
C ILE A 299 11.01 -12.06 2.17
N ARG A 300 12.17 -11.82 1.52
CA ARG A 300 12.88 -12.82 0.74
C ARG A 300 13.13 -14.10 1.54
N ASP A 301 13.70 -13.97 2.72
CA ASP A 301 14.10 -15.11 3.56
C ASP A 301 12.87 -15.89 4.05
N PHE A 302 11.80 -15.18 4.39
CA PHE A 302 10.52 -15.78 4.72
C PHE A 302 9.97 -16.58 3.54
N LEU A 303 9.89 -16.02 2.33
CA LEU A 303 9.37 -16.71 1.16
C LEU A 303 10.20 -17.94 0.79
N MET A 304 11.54 -17.81 0.81
CA MET A 304 12.44 -18.94 0.54
C MET A 304 12.31 -20.05 1.57
N SER A 305 11.96 -19.75 2.83
CA SER A 305 11.73 -20.78 3.85
C SER A 305 10.48 -21.61 3.57
N GLN A 306 9.44 -21.02 2.94
CA GLN A 306 8.21 -21.72 2.58
C GLN A 306 8.46 -22.71 1.44
N SER A 307 9.21 -22.32 0.41
CA SER A 307 9.52 -23.20 -0.73
C SER A 307 10.34 -24.44 -0.31
N LYS A 308 11.17 -24.34 0.75
CA LYS A 308 11.92 -25.47 1.29
C LYS A 308 11.07 -26.45 2.13
N ALA A 309 9.97 -25.97 2.70
CA ALA A 309 9.09 -26.81 3.51
C ALA A 309 8.15 -27.67 2.66
N GLU A 310 7.96 -27.32 1.39
CA GLU A 310 7.13 -28.04 0.42
C GLU A 310 7.94 -29.07 -0.41
N ALA A 311 9.26 -28.99 -0.42
CA ALA A 311 10.19 -29.90 -1.12
C ALA A 311 10.62 -31.08 -0.24
#